data_ee90de849371363627286c8dc0c779ec
#
_entry.id   ee90de849371363627286c8dc0c779ec
#
_cell.length_a   1.000
_cell.length_b   1.000
_cell.length_c   1.000
_cell.angle_alpha   90.00
_cell.angle_beta   90.00
_cell.angle_gamma   90.00
#
_symmetry.space_group_name_H-M   'P 1'
#
loop_
_entity.id
_entity.type
_entity.pdbx_description
1 polymer ?
#
loop_
_entity_poly.entity_id
_entity_poly.type
_entity_poly.pdbx_seq_one_letter_code
_entity_poly.pdbx_strand_id
1 'polypeptide(L)'
;GNLKFEIMRTDSLNIAMGGTTGKEITFPPVRLYDPDTGKENRSNVASSTALTGKSINIQDAYDSQDYDFTGTKKFDEGTGYRSQSFLTVPMKNSQDDVIGVLQLLNAQAPDSSKVIPFGSDIQPLIEALASQAAVALDNKLLLDAQKDLLDSFIELIGSAIDSKSPYTGGHCQRVPELTKMLAKAACGQTDGPFADFALDEEEWYELHIAA
;
A
#
# COMPACT_ATOMS: atom_id res chain seq x y z
N GLY A 1 -13.51 3.52 9.48
CA GLY A 1 -12.34 2.96 8.81
C GLY A 1 -12.71 2.12 7.61
N ASN A 2 -11.80 2.06 6.64
CA ASN A 2 -11.98 1.29 5.41
C ASN A 2 -10.68 0.55 5.11
N LEU A 3 -10.78 -0.64 4.49
CA LEU A 3 -9.67 -1.32 3.84
C LEU A 3 -9.66 -0.94 2.36
N LYS A 4 -8.56 -0.42 1.87
CA LYS A 4 -8.31 -0.19 0.44
C LYS A 4 -7.51 -1.35 -0.12
N PHE A 5 -7.71 -1.63 -1.39
CA PHE A 5 -6.85 -2.57 -2.11
C PHE A 5 -5.58 -1.85 -2.56
N GLU A 6 -4.44 -2.24 -2.03
CA GLU A 6 -3.13 -1.66 -2.38
C GLU A 6 -2.42 -2.50 -3.45
N ILE A 7 -2.59 -3.83 -3.40
CA ILE A 7 -2.01 -4.76 -4.36
C ILE A 7 -3.04 -5.84 -4.66
N MET A 8 -3.22 -6.12 -5.95
CA MET A 8 -4.01 -7.26 -6.43
C MET A 8 -3.24 -7.99 -7.53
N ARG A 9 -3.01 -9.28 -7.31
CA ARG A 9 -2.31 -10.13 -8.27
C ARG A 9 -2.98 -11.49 -8.40
N THR A 10 -3.23 -11.91 -9.62
CA THR A 10 -3.68 -13.27 -9.92
C THR A 10 -3.13 -13.68 -11.28
N ASP A 11 -2.32 -14.72 -11.28
CA ASP A 11 -1.69 -15.23 -12.50
C ASP A 11 -2.73 -15.89 -13.42
N SER A 12 -3.73 -16.57 -12.85
CA SER A 12 -4.81 -17.25 -13.60
C SER A 12 -5.64 -16.30 -14.48
N LEU A 13 -5.82 -15.05 -14.03
CA LEU A 13 -6.57 -14.02 -14.76
C LEU A 13 -5.64 -12.98 -15.41
N ASN A 14 -4.33 -13.16 -15.30
CA ASN A 14 -3.31 -12.20 -15.74
C ASN A 14 -3.58 -10.77 -15.22
N ILE A 15 -4.02 -10.68 -13.96
CA ILE A 15 -4.28 -9.40 -13.28
C ILE A 15 -3.07 -9.08 -12.41
N ALA A 16 -2.51 -7.88 -12.60
CA ALA A 16 -1.53 -7.27 -11.71
C ALA A 16 -1.83 -5.77 -11.64
N MET A 17 -2.26 -5.30 -10.46
CA MET A 17 -2.69 -3.92 -10.20
C MET A 17 -2.16 -3.47 -8.84
N GLY A 18 -1.96 -2.16 -8.69
CA GLY A 18 -1.41 -1.55 -7.49
C GLY A 18 0.09 -1.79 -7.32
N GLY A 19 0.63 -1.34 -6.19
CA GLY A 19 2.06 -1.43 -5.89
C GLY A 19 2.93 -0.83 -7.00
N THR A 20 4.01 -1.52 -7.37
CA THR A 20 4.98 -1.07 -8.40
C THR A 20 4.46 -1.17 -9.84
N THR A 21 3.25 -1.69 -10.08
CA THR A 21 2.70 -1.83 -11.44
C THR A 21 2.24 -0.52 -12.05
N GLY A 22 2.00 0.51 -11.24
CA GLY A 22 1.44 1.79 -11.66
C GLY A 22 -0.02 1.73 -12.14
N LYS A 23 -0.67 0.55 -12.11
CA LYS A 23 -2.07 0.39 -12.50
C LYS A 23 -2.98 0.62 -11.31
N GLU A 24 -3.93 1.52 -11.44
CA GLU A 24 -4.90 1.82 -10.40
C GLU A 24 -5.85 0.64 -10.16
N ILE A 25 -6.17 0.39 -8.89
CA ILE A 25 -7.17 -0.59 -8.48
C ILE A 25 -8.51 0.13 -8.32
N THR A 26 -9.47 -0.21 -9.16
CA THR A 26 -10.80 0.43 -9.21
C THR A 26 -11.84 -0.22 -8.30
N PHE A 27 -11.46 -1.24 -7.53
CA PHE A 27 -12.38 -1.89 -6.59
C PHE A 27 -12.74 -0.95 -5.43
N PRO A 28 -14.02 -0.92 -5.04
CA PRO A 28 -14.44 -0.11 -3.90
C PRO A 28 -13.78 -0.61 -2.61
N PRO A 29 -13.45 0.30 -1.67
CA PRO A 29 -12.88 -0.09 -0.39
C PRO A 29 -13.89 -0.90 0.43
N VAL A 30 -13.38 -1.86 1.21
CA VAL A 30 -14.19 -2.63 2.15
C VAL A 30 -14.36 -1.82 3.43
N ARG A 31 -15.61 -1.54 3.81
CA ARG A 31 -15.93 -0.82 5.04
C ARG A 31 -15.77 -1.73 6.25
N LEU A 32 -15.10 -1.22 7.29
CA LEU A 32 -14.97 -1.89 8.58
C LEU A 32 -16.21 -1.73 9.45
N TYR A 33 -16.94 -0.64 9.27
CA TYR A 33 -18.14 -0.32 10.01
C TYR A 33 -19.29 0.04 9.06
N ASP A 34 -20.48 -0.36 9.43
CA ASP A 34 -21.70 0.04 8.73
C ASP A 34 -21.90 1.56 8.90
N PRO A 35 -22.13 2.32 7.84
CA PRO A 35 -22.21 3.78 7.89
C PRO A 35 -23.44 4.30 8.63
N ASP A 36 -24.54 3.53 8.63
CA ASP A 36 -25.82 3.97 9.18
C ASP A 36 -25.95 3.60 10.67
N THR A 37 -25.42 2.44 11.05
CA THR A 37 -25.56 1.88 12.41
C THR A 37 -24.28 1.97 13.24
N GLY A 38 -23.14 2.22 12.64
CA GLY A 38 -21.82 2.20 13.29
C GLY A 38 -21.36 0.80 13.74
N LYS A 39 -22.10 -0.26 13.40
CA LYS A 39 -21.76 -1.62 13.79
C LYS A 39 -20.58 -2.16 12.98
N GLU A 40 -19.79 -3.02 13.60
CA GLU A 40 -18.69 -3.73 12.95
C GLU A 40 -19.18 -4.61 11.81
N ASN A 41 -18.53 -4.50 10.66
CA ASN A 41 -18.78 -5.35 9.50
C ASN A 41 -18.02 -6.68 9.64
N ARG A 42 -18.56 -7.60 10.40
CA ARG A 42 -17.96 -8.94 10.59
C ARG A 42 -18.40 -9.97 9.54
N SER A 43 -19.34 -9.62 8.67
CA SER A 43 -19.80 -10.51 7.60
C SER A 43 -18.80 -10.61 6.45
N ASN A 44 -17.96 -9.60 6.22
CA ASN A 44 -16.89 -9.67 5.23
C ASN A 44 -15.61 -10.24 5.86
N VAL A 45 -14.97 -11.21 5.21
CA VAL A 45 -13.79 -11.92 5.73
C VAL A 45 -12.62 -10.97 6.01
N ALA A 46 -12.29 -10.08 5.07
CA ALA A 46 -11.19 -9.13 5.25
C ALA A 46 -11.46 -8.13 6.38
N SER A 47 -12.71 -7.61 6.47
CA SER A 47 -13.12 -6.71 7.53
C SER A 47 -13.10 -7.42 8.89
N SER A 48 -13.62 -8.65 8.97
CA SER A 48 -13.60 -9.46 10.18
C SER A 48 -12.17 -9.74 10.66
N THR A 49 -11.26 -10.08 9.74
CA THR A 49 -9.83 -10.27 10.04
C THR A 49 -9.19 -8.98 10.57
N ALA A 50 -9.47 -7.84 9.94
CA ALA A 50 -8.93 -6.55 10.38
C ALA A 50 -9.43 -6.14 11.77
N LEU A 51 -10.72 -6.35 12.06
CA LEU A 51 -11.33 -5.98 13.33
C LEU A 51 -10.96 -6.92 14.49
N THR A 52 -10.79 -8.20 14.20
CA THR A 52 -10.51 -9.21 15.23
C THR A 52 -9.03 -9.48 15.45
N GLY A 53 -8.19 -9.12 14.47
CA GLY A 53 -6.76 -9.47 14.47
C GLY A 53 -6.50 -10.98 14.41
N LYS A 54 -7.47 -11.77 13.89
CA LYS A 54 -7.39 -13.23 13.78
C LYS A 54 -7.43 -13.68 12.34
N SER A 55 -6.64 -14.69 12.02
CA SER A 55 -6.65 -15.32 10.71
C SER A 55 -7.93 -16.11 10.49
N ILE A 56 -8.42 -16.10 9.25
CA ILE A 56 -9.63 -16.82 8.82
C ILE A 56 -9.23 -17.70 7.64
N ASN A 57 -9.52 -19.00 7.76
CA ASN A 57 -9.24 -20.01 6.75
C ASN A 57 -10.57 -20.66 6.31
N ILE A 58 -10.96 -20.41 5.05
CA ILE A 58 -12.21 -20.91 4.44
C ILE A 58 -11.86 -21.97 3.41
N GLN A 59 -12.43 -23.14 3.55
CA GLN A 59 -12.18 -24.28 2.64
C GLN A 59 -12.89 -24.10 1.29
N ASP A 60 -14.15 -23.68 1.32
CA ASP A 60 -14.92 -23.31 0.13
C ASP A 60 -15.86 -22.13 0.45
N ALA A 61 -15.66 -21.01 -0.26
CA ALA A 61 -16.45 -19.79 -0.10
C ALA A 61 -17.91 -19.95 -0.55
N TYR A 62 -18.18 -20.93 -1.42
CA TYR A 62 -19.54 -21.19 -1.90
C TYR A 62 -20.39 -21.98 -0.92
N ASP A 63 -19.73 -22.75 -0.05
CA ASP A 63 -20.39 -23.57 0.99
C ASP A 63 -20.40 -22.86 2.35
N SER A 64 -19.62 -21.79 2.51
CA SER A 64 -19.55 -21.04 3.77
C SER A 64 -20.82 -20.23 4.02
N GLN A 65 -21.35 -20.34 5.26
CA GLN A 65 -22.49 -19.57 5.76
C GLN A 65 -22.08 -18.49 6.78
N ASP A 66 -20.83 -18.51 7.22
CA ASP A 66 -20.34 -17.60 8.26
C ASP A 66 -20.01 -16.21 7.73
N TYR A 67 -19.78 -16.10 6.41
CA TYR A 67 -19.36 -14.86 5.77
C TYR A 67 -20.13 -14.60 4.49
N ASP A 68 -20.24 -13.30 4.14
CA ASP A 68 -20.87 -12.86 2.90
C ASP A 68 -19.87 -12.85 1.72
N PHE A 69 -20.06 -13.80 0.82
CA PHE A 69 -19.30 -13.93 -0.42
C PHE A 69 -20.06 -13.43 -1.67
N THR A 70 -21.14 -12.67 -1.49
CA THR A 70 -21.96 -12.15 -2.63
C THR A 70 -21.10 -11.35 -3.61
N GLY A 71 -20.21 -10.49 -3.11
CA GLY A 71 -19.29 -9.71 -3.95
C GLY A 71 -18.29 -10.60 -4.72
N THR A 72 -17.76 -11.63 -4.06
CA THR A 72 -16.86 -12.62 -4.67
C THR A 72 -17.56 -13.39 -5.77
N LYS A 73 -18.78 -13.88 -5.51
CA LYS A 73 -19.58 -14.62 -6.51
C LYS A 73 -19.89 -13.78 -7.76
N LYS A 74 -20.21 -12.49 -7.58
CA LYS A 74 -20.40 -11.55 -8.71
C LYS A 74 -19.11 -11.34 -9.53
N PHE A 75 -17.98 -11.24 -8.87
CA PHE A 75 -16.68 -11.15 -9.55
C PHE A 75 -16.39 -12.42 -10.34
N ASP A 76 -16.62 -13.58 -9.75
CA ASP A 76 -16.43 -14.89 -10.38
C ASP A 76 -17.32 -15.06 -11.62
N GLU A 77 -18.60 -14.68 -11.54
CA GLU A 77 -19.54 -14.68 -12.67
C GLU A 77 -19.05 -13.78 -13.82
N GLY A 78 -18.50 -12.61 -13.50
CA GLY A 78 -18.00 -11.66 -14.49
C GLY A 78 -16.70 -12.06 -15.17
N THR A 79 -15.88 -12.85 -14.48
CA THR A 79 -14.52 -13.23 -14.95
C THR A 79 -14.40 -14.69 -15.39
N GLY A 80 -15.43 -15.53 -15.12
CA GLY A 80 -15.35 -16.97 -15.32
C GLY A 80 -14.39 -17.67 -14.34
N TYR A 81 -13.96 -16.98 -13.29
CA TYR A 81 -13.13 -17.53 -12.22
C TYR A 81 -14.00 -18.17 -11.14
N ARG A 82 -13.43 -19.05 -10.34
CA ARG A 82 -14.09 -19.59 -9.14
C ARG A 82 -13.18 -19.42 -7.94
N SER A 83 -13.48 -18.45 -7.11
CA SER A 83 -12.82 -18.21 -5.82
C SER A 83 -13.32 -19.22 -4.81
N GLN A 84 -12.53 -20.26 -4.55
CA GLN A 84 -12.93 -21.40 -3.72
C GLN A 84 -12.34 -21.31 -2.32
N SER A 85 -11.03 -21.53 -2.17
CA SER A 85 -10.38 -21.52 -0.85
C SER A 85 -9.78 -20.14 -0.54
N PHE A 86 -9.91 -19.71 0.72
CA PHE A 86 -9.40 -18.43 1.21
C PHE A 86 -8.57 -18.62 2.47
N LEU A 87 -7.41 -17.97 2.51
CA LEU A 87 -6.68 -17.74 3.74
C LEU A 87 -6.47 -16.23 3.88
N THR A 88 -7.09 -15.65 4.90
CA THR A 88 -7.02 -14.21 5.19
C THR A 88 -6.31 -14.02 6.51
N VAL A 89 -5.20 -13.31 6.50
CA VAL A 89 -4.35 -13.11 7.68
C VAL A 89 -4.17 -11.62 7.97
N PRO A 90 -4.17 -11.22 9.25
CA PRO A 90 -3.90 -9.84 9.62
C PRO A 90 -2.42 -9.52 9.44
N MET A 91 -2.13 -8.34 8.95
CA MET A 91 -0.79 -7.77 8.89
C MET A 91 -0.62 -6.88 10.13
N LYS A 92 0.13 -7.37 11.11
CA LYS A 92 0.33 -6.70 12.40
C LYS A 92 1.71 -6.09 12.48
N ASN A 93 1.76 -4.84 12.95
CA ASN A 93 3.02 -4.15 13.22
C ASN A 93 3.66 -4.59 14.55
N SER A 94 4.75 -3.94 14.93
CA SER A 94 5.48 -4.25 16.17
C SER A 94 4.70 -3.96 17.47
N GLN A 95 3.62 -3.17 17.39
CA GLN A 95 2.72 -2.86 18.50
C GLN A 95 1.49 -3.80 18.56
N ASP A 96 1.42 -4.83 17.71
CA ASP A 96 0.27 -5.73 17.54
C ASP A 96 -0.96 -5.04 16.90
N ASP A 97 -0.80 -3.84 16.34
CA ASP A 97 -1.85 -3.15 15.61
C ASP A 97 -2.01 -3.74 14.20
N VAL A 98 -3.25 -3.95 13.78
CA VAL A 98 -3.54 -4.42 12.42
C VAL A 98 -3.48 -3.24 11.45
N ILE A 99 -2.44 -3.19 10.63
CA ILE A 99 -2.22 -2.14 9.63
C ILE A 99 -2.69 -2.54 8.23
N GLY A 100 -3.02 -3.81 8.03
CA GLY A 100 -3.50 -4.34 6.76
C GLY A 100 -3.99 -5.77 6.87
N VAL A 101 -4.43 -6.30 5.74
CA VAL A 101 -4.88 -7.70 5.61
C VAL A 101 -4.29 -8.29 4.35
N LEU A 102 -3.67 -9.46 4.47
CA LEU A 102 -3.25 -10.28 3.34
C LEU A 102 -4.30 -11.35 3.09
N GLN A 103 -4.81 -11.42 1.85
CA GLN A 103 -5.79 -12.44 1.46
C GLN A 103 -5.24 -13.27 0.31
N LEU A 104 -5.12 -14.56 0.53
CA LEU A 104 -4.72 -15.56 -0.46
C LEU A 104 -5.94 -16.38 -0.89
N LEU A 105 -6.03 -16.63 -2.18
CA LEU A 105 -7.14 -17.36 -2.79
C LEU A 105 -6.62 -18.56 -3.56
N ASN A 106 -7.39 -19.66 -3.53
CA ASN A 106 -7.20 -20.83 -4.38
C ASN A 106 -5.80 -21.45 -4.27
N ALA A 107 -5.47 -22.00 -3.09
CA ALA A 107 -4.29 -22.84 -2.98
C ALA A 107 -4.34 -23.97 -4.03
N GLN A 108 -3.22 -24.22 -4.70
CA GLN A 108 -3.11 -25.26 -5.71
C GLN A 108 -2.29 -26.44 -5.18
N ALA A 109 -2.68 -27.65 -5.56
CA ALA A 109 -1.89 -28.83 -5.26
C ALA A 109 -0.55 -28.75 -6.03
N PRO A 110 0.58 -29.21 -5.43
CA PRO A 110 1.93 -29.03 -6.00
C PRO A 110 2.09 -29.52 -7.44
N ASP A 111 1.38 -30.59 -7.81
CA ASP A 111 1.55 -31.26 -9.10
C ASP A 111 0.35 -31.07 -10.04
N SER A 112 -0.58 -30.18 -9.69
CA SER A 112 -1.78 -29.96 -10.51
C SER A 112 -2.37 -28.57 -10.29
N SER A 113 -3.15 -28.09 -11.27
CA SER A 113 -3.94 -26.86 -11.13
C SER A 113 -5.21 -27.05 -10.28
N LYS A 114 -5.34 -28.18 -9.58
CA LYS A 114 -6.51 -28.44 -8.73
C LYS A 114 -6.45 -27.54 -7.51
N VAL A 115 -7.52 -26.77 -7.31
CA VAL A 115 -7.69 -25.96 -6.10
C VAL A 115 -7.93 -26.87 -4.91
N ILE A 116 -7.21 -26.60 -3.82
CA ILE A 116 -7.30 -27.29 -2.54
C ILE A 116 -7.49 -26.27 -1.41
N PRO A 117 -8.02 -26.66 -0.25
CA PRO A 117 -7.98 -25.83 0.95
C PRO A 117 -6.55 -25.50 1.39
N PHE A 118 -6.36 -24.34 2.03
CA PHE A 118 -5.10 -24.06 2.70
C PHE A 118 -4.90 -24.99 3.90
N GLY A 119 -3.78 -25.70 3.92
CA GLY A 119 -3.43 -26.60 5.01
C GLY A 119 -3.13 -25.85 6.32
N SER A 120 -3.35 -26.50 7.44
CA SER A 120 -3.05 -25.94 8.77
C SER A 120 -1.55 -25.75 9.02
N ASP A 121 -0.70 -26.40 8.24
CA ASP A 121 0.76 -26.27 8.26
C ASP A 121 1.26 -25.02 7.55
N ILE A 122 0.57 -24.59 6.49
CA ILE A 122 0.95 -23.39 5.72
C ILE A 122 0.52 -22.09 6.41
N GLN A 123 -0.57 -22.12 7.18
CA GLN A 123 -1.11 -20.92 7.82
C GLN A 123 -0.10 -20.20 8.73
N PRO A 124 0.63 -20.86 9.65
CA PRO A 124 1.63 -20.19 10.49
C PRO A 124 2.76 -19.54 9.68
N LEU A 125 3.14 -20.16 8.56
CA LEU A 125 4.14 -19.60 7.65
C LEU A 125 3.65 -18.29 7.01
N ILE A 126 2.41 -18.28 6.51
CA ILE A 126 1.80 -17.10 5.91
C ILE A 126 1.61 -15.99 6.97
N GLU A 127 1.20 -16.34 8.18
CA GLU A 127 1.09 -15.39 9.30
C GLU A 127 2.45 -14.74 9.63
N ALA A 128 3.53 -15.52 9.66
CA ALA A 128 4.87 -15.00 9.87
C ALA A 128 5.33 -14.06 8.74
N LEU A 129 5.08 -14.42 7.49
CA LEU A 129 5.39 -13.58 6.32
C LEU A 129 4.55 -12.30 6.31
N ALA A 130 3.26 -12.38 6.62
CA ALA A 130 2.37 -11.22 6.73
C ALA A 130 2.83 -10.25 7.83
N SER A 131 3.28 -10.77 8.98
CA SER A 131 3.83 -9.97 10.07
C SER A 131 5.15 -9.29 9.67
N GLN A 132 6.05 -9.98 8.99
CA GLN A 132 7.29 -9.36 8.48
C GLN A 132 6.99 -8.26 7.45
N ALA A 133 6.06 -8.52 6.53
CA ALA A 133 5.63 -7.53 5.55
C ALA A 133 4.97 -6.31 6.24
N ALA A 134 4.19 -6.53 7.30
CA ALA A 134 3.60 -5.45 8.09
C ALA A 134 4.67 -4.56 8.73
N VAL A 135 5.67 -5.16 9.38
CA VAL A 135 6.77 -4.39 10.00
C VAL A 135 7.54 -3.59 8.95
N ALA A 136 7.83 -4.18 7.79
CA ALA A 136 8.52 -3.48 6.70
C ALA A 136 7.68 -2.30 6.16
N LEU A 137 6.38 -2.50 5.98
CA LEU A 137 5.45 -1.45 5.55
C LEU A 137 5.34 -0.33 6.59
N ASP A 138 5.18 -0.68 7.87
CA ASP A 138 5.08 0.28 8.97
C ASP A 138 6.34 1.15 9.06
N ASN A 139 7.53 0.53 8.97
CA ASN A 139 8.80 1.24 8.92
C ASN A 139 8.86 2.21 7.72
N LYS A 140 8.41 1.78 6.54
CA LYS A 140 8.38 2.66 5.36
C LYS A 140 7.43 3.85 5.57
N LEU A 141 6.23 3.61 6.09
CA LEU A 141 5.27 4.67 6.40
C LEU A 141 5.79 5.67 7.43
N LEU A 142 6.51 5.17 8.47
CA LEU A 142 7.15 6.03 9.48
C LEU A 142 8.26 6.89 8.89
N LEU A 143 9.09 6.33 8.00
CA LEU A 143 10.13 7.09 7.30
C LEU A 143 9.53 8.17 6.40
N ASP A 144 8.46 7.86 5.67
CA ASP A 144 7.79 8.84 4.83
C ASP A 144 7.16 9.96 5.67
N ALA A 145 6.48 9.61 6.77
CA ALA A 145 5.93 10.61 7.69
C ALA A 145 7.01 11.48 8.34
N GLN A 146 8.19 10.92 8.61
CA GLN A 146 9.34 11.68 9.13
C GLN A 146 9.87 12.68 8.07
N LYS A 147 9.94 12.28 6.80
CA LYS A 147 10.31 13.18 5.70
C LYS A 147 9.30 14.32 5.57
N ASP A 148 8.00 14.01 5.54
CA ASP A 148 6.93 15.01 5.43
C ASP A 148 6.97 16.02 6.60
N LEU A 149 7.27 15.53 7.81
CA LEU A 149 7.42 16.40 8.97
C LEU A 149 8.62 17.33 8.84
N LEU A 150 9.76 16.82 8.35
CA LEU A 150 10.96 17.61 8.10
C LEU A 150 10.70 18.69 7.04
N ASP A 151 10.06 18.33 5.94
CA ASP A 151 9.69 19.26 4.87
C ASP A 151 8.78 20.40 5.40
N SER A 152 7.76 20.03 6.17
CA SER A 152 6.86 21.01 6.82
C SER A 152 7.60 21.94 7.77
N PHE A 153 8.62 21.43 8.47
CA PHE A 153 9.44 22.23 9.38
C PHE A 153 10.35 23.21 8.61
N ILE A 154 10.94 22.76 7.51
CA ILE A 154 11.77 23.60 6.62
C ILE A 154 10.92 24.75 6.02
N GLU A 155 9.73 24.44 5.51
CA GLU A 155 8.78 25.43 4.99
C GLU A 155 8.39 26.47 6.05
N LEU A 156 8.15 26.02 7.29
CA LEU A 156 7.82 26.92 8.40
C LEU A 156 8.97 27.88 8.72
N ILE A 157 10.20 27.36 8.77
CA ILE A 157 11.39 28.18 9.02
C ILE A 157 11.60 29.17 7.87
N GLY A 158 11.53 28.72 6.61
CA GLY A 158 11.64 29.57 5.43
C GLY A 158 10.61 30.72 5.44
N SER A 159 9.36 30.41 5.75
CA SER A 159 8.29 31.39 5.89
C SER A 159 8.55 32.39 7.02
N ALA A 160 9.08 31.91 8.16
CA ALA A 160 9.42 32.79 9.28
C ALA A 160 10.59 33.75 8.97
N ILE A 161 11.59 33.28 8.22
CA ILE A 161 12.71 34.10 7.75
C ILE A 161 12.20 35.13 6.75
N ASP A 162 11.42 34.73 5.76
CA ASP A 162 10.87 35.61 4.74
C ASP A 162 9.95 36.71 5.33
N SER A 163 9.22 36.39 6.40
CA SER A 163 8.34 37.37 7.08
C SER A 163 9.08 38.46 7.84
N LYS A 164 10.34 38.22 8.24
CA LYS A 164 11.16 39.21 8.96
C LYS A 164 11.84 40.20 8.07
N SER A 165 11.99 39.95 6.78
CA SER A 165 12.70 40.83 5.86
C SER A 165 11.79 41.24 4.71
N PRO A 166 11.53 42.55 4.54
CA PRO A 166 10.74 43.04 3.43
C PRO A 166 11.44 42.87 2.06
N TYR A 167 12.73 42.52 2.06
CA TYR A 167 13.51 42.31 0.84
C TYR A 167 13.63 40.85 0.43
N THR A 168 13.39 39.89 1.33
CA THR A 168 13.51 38.45 1.10
C THR A 168 12.17 37.74 0.93
N GLY A 169 11.06 38.49 0.86
CA GLY A 169 9.73 37.90 0.70
C GLY A 169 9.65 36.91 -0.45
N GLY A 170 9.46 35.62 -0.13
CA GLY A 170 9.44 34.51 -1.06
C GLY A 170 10.80 34.09 -1.61
N HIS A 171 11.92 34.50 -1.02
CA HIS A 171 13.26 34.10 -1.43
C HIS A 171 13.46 32.60 -1.14
N CYS A 172 13.13 32.17 0.07
CA CYS A 172 13.25 30.78 0.50
C CYS A 172 12.35 29.82 -0.31
N GLN A 173 11.33 30.32 -0.99
CA GLN A 173 10.51 29.51 -1.89
C GLN A 173 11.05 29.50 -3.33
N ARG A 174 11.62 30.62 -3.80
CA ARG A 174 12.07 30.73 -5.19
C ARG A 174 13.42 30.09 -5.46
N VAL A 175 14.34 30.10 -4.48
CA VAL A 175 15.70 29.56 -4.67
C VAL A 175 15.65 28.04 -4.90
N PRO A 176 14.92 27.23 -4.10
CA PRO A 176 14.79 25.80 -4.37
C PRO A 176 14.22 25.48 -5.76
N GLU A 177 13.21 26.23 -6.20
CA GLU A 177 12.61 26.04 -7.53
C GLU A 177 13.58 26.36 -8.67
N LEU A 178 14.33 27.47 -8.56
CA LEU A 178 15.34 27.81 -9.54
C LEU A 178 16.49 26.80 -9.57
N THR A 179 16.92 26.32 -8.41
CA THR A 179 17.96 25.30 -8.28
C THR A 179 17.53 23.99 -8.92
N LYS A 180 16.29 23.54 -8.67
CA LYS A 180 15.72 22.36 -9.34
C LYS A 180 15.65 22.53 -10.86
N MET A 181 15.27 23.71 -11.36
CA MET A 181 15.23 23.97 -12.80
C MET A 181 16.62 23.88 -13.42
N LEU A 182 17.63 24.44 -12.77
CA LEU A 182 19.03 24.39 -13.24
C LEU A 182 19.57 22.96 -13.23
N ALA A 183 19.37 22.21 -12.14
CA ALA A 183 19.79 20.83 -12.02
C ALA A 183 19.10 19.96 -13.08
N LYS A 184 17.79 20.14 -13.30
CA LYS A 184 17.04 19.41 -14.34
C LYS A 184 17.57 19.72 -15.75
N ALA A 185 17.96 20.96 -16.03
CA ALA A 185 18.56 21.35 -17.29
C ALA A 185 19.96 20.72 -17.47
N ALA A 186 20.74 20.61 -16.37
CA ALA A 186 22.03 19.93 -16.38
C ALA A 186 21.89 18.43 -16.61
N CYS A 187 20.99 17.74 -15.92
CA CYS A 187 20.70 16.31 -16.13
C CYS A 187 20.18 16.00 -17.55
N GLY A 188 19.64 16.98 -18.26
CA GLY A 188 19.15 16.82 -19.63
C GLY A 188 20.22 17.00 -20.71
N GLN A 189 21.48 17.31 -20.35
CA GLN A 189 22.56 17.49 -21.32
C GLN A 189 23.09 16.12 -21.76
N THR A 190 23.29 15.97 -23.07
CA THR A 190 23.85 14.73 -23.66
C THR A 190 25.30 14.93 -24.12
N ASP A 191 25.79 16.15 -24.08
CA ASP A 191 27.16 16.54 -24.44
C ASP A 191 27.68 17.68 -23.54
N GLY A 192 28.98 17.96 -23.61
CA GLY A 192 29.63 19.00 -22.83
C GLY A 192 29.93 18.63 -21.36
N PRO A 193 30.19 19.60 -20.49
CA PRO A 193 30.69 19.35 -19.13
C PRO A 193 29.66 18.69 -18.20
N PHE A 194 28.39 18.62 -18.57
CA PHE A 194 27.31 18.03 -17.79
C PHE A 194 26.74 16.73 -18.40
N ALA A 195 27.42 16.16 -19.43
CA ALA A 195 26.92 14.97 -20.12
C ALA A 195 26.71 13.74 -19.20
N ASP A 196 27.50 13.63 -18.14
CA ASP A 196 27.44 12.56 -17.15
C ASP A 196 26.74 13.00 -15.83
N PHE A 197 26.18 14.21 -15.80
CA PHE A 197 25.51 14.72 -14.60
C PHE A 197 24.12 14.12 -14.48
N ALA A 198 23.90 13.34 -13.44
CA ALA A 198 22.60 12.77 -13.09
C ALA A 198 22.43 12.80 -11.59
N LEU A 199 21.21 13.00 -11.13
CA LEU A 199 20.84 12.95 -9.72
C LEU A 199 19.84 11.80 -9.53
N ASP A 200 20.07 10.99 -8.51
CA ASP A 200 19.10 10.00 -8.08
C ASP A 200 18.00 10.63 -7.19
N GLU A 201 17.05 9.82 -6.71
CA GLU A 201 15.91 10.32 -5.93
C GLU A 201 16.34 10.96 -4.59
N GLU A 202 17.37 10.42 -3.95
CA GLU A 202 17.91 10.93 -2.69
C GLU A 202 18.67 12.24 -2.90
N GLU A 203 19.48 12.33 -3.93
CA GLU A 203 20.22 13.53 -4.31
C GLU A 203 19.27 14.67 -4.75
N TRP A 204 18.15 14.38 -5.41
CA TRP A 204 17.11 15.37 -5.69
C TRP A 204 16.46 15.91 -4.41
N TYR A 205 16.26 15.03 -3.41
CA TYR A 205 15.72 15.45 -2.13
C TYR A 205 16.74 16.31 -1.35
N GLU A 206 18.01 15.91 -1.31
CA GLU A 206 19.09 16.68 -0.68
C GLU A 206 19.22 18.05 -1.32
N LEU A 207 19.19 18.13 -2.66
CA LEU A 207 19.21 19.40 -3.40
C LEU A 207 18.05 20.32 -3.00
N HIS A 208 16.87 19.76 -2.79
CA HIS A 208 15.70 20.52 -2.36
C HIS A 208 15.87 21.12 -0.97
N ILE A 209 16.46 20.35 -0.05
CA ILE A 209 16.68 20.80 1.33
C ILE A 209 17.82 21.81 1.42
N ALA A 210 18.88 21.63 0.63
CA ALA A 210 20.07 22.49 0.66
C ALA A 210 19.88 23.85 -0.01
N ALA A 211 18.89 24.00 -0.87
CA ALA A 211 18.61 25.23 -1.62
C ALA A 211 17.64 26.16 -0.88
#